data_ff8c624012f17b064228ce090af6663c
#
_entry.id   ff8c624012f17b064228ce090af6663c
#
_cell.length_a   1.000
_cell.length_b   1.000
_cell.length_c   1.000
_cell.angle_alpha   90.00
_cell.angle_beta   90.00
_cell.angle_gamma   90.00
#
_symmetry.space_group_name_H-M   'P 1'
#
loop_
_entity.id
_entity.type
_entity.pdbx_description
1 polymer ?
#
loop_
_entity_poly.entity_id
_entity_poly.type
_entity_poly.pdbx_seq_one_letter_code
_entity_poly.pdbx_strand_id
1 'polypeptide(L)'
;MRKIITVIVLLVMITACAGAGKKGEKVDLGAPFVGGTAGVVAEFIDFRSEVFDGGRDPFDVVVKLENKGEATARPERVRVKLSGINPAEFGKLEEDLKKSPTDELFAVTKDPQGNIIPGGQTTVEFIGLNHFAPITGAQVTLPLRADICYTYSTKAVSKLCVRENLLAPEPGGICEINEDKPVVNAGAPVQMGAVKETARGKDKISFSFEITNVGTGNLFKQGSTCDRSTRANENVIYLVVDTKMPGLQCTGLTTTGTKAEGYVTLYDKKKTVTCTQTITTSTDYEQQISMEATYDYEEYKQTQITVKSSGEE
;
A
#
# COMPACT_ATOMS: atom_id res chain seq x y z
N MET A 1 41.62 -12.87 -65.95
CA MET A 1 40.81 -13.50 -64.88
C MET A 1 41.04 -12.87 -63.50
N ARG A 2 42.22 -12.45 -63.09
CA ARG A 2 42.52 -11.90 -61.77
C ARG A 2 41.91 -10.50 -61.48
N LYS A 3 41.62 -9.67 -62.51
CA LYS A 3 41.01 -8.32 -62.37
C LYS A 3 39.46 -8.35 -62.27
N ILE A 4 38.82 -9.37 -62.79
CA ILE A 4 37.35 -9.54 -62.70
C ILE A 4 36.89 -10.00 -61.35
N ILE A 5 37.68 -10.83 -60.62
CA ILE A 5 37.39 -11.30 -59.29
C ILE A 5 37.44 -10.15 -58.27
N THR A 6 38.33 -9.17 -58.45
CA THR A 6 38.48 -8.00 -57.58
C THR A 6 37.28 -7.05 -57.65
N VAL A 7 36.63 -6.92 -58.84
CA VAL A 7 35.45 -6.07 -59.00
C VAL A 7 34.20 -6.73 -58.43
N ILE A 8 34.08 -8.05 -58.49
CA ILE A 8 32.93 -8.80 -57.94
C ILE A 8 32.99 -8.79 -56.39
N VAL A 9 34.17 -8.85 -55.76
CA VAL A 9 34.33 -8.76 -54.30
C VAL A 9 34.01 -7.35 -53.79
N LEU A 10 34.25 -6.29 -54.55
CA LEU A 10 33.94 -4.91 -54.18
C LEU A 10 32.43 -4.58 -54.27
N LEU A 11 31.69 -5.28 -55.16
CA LEU A 11 30.24 -5.05 -55.33
C LEU A 11 29.37 -5.74 -54.27
N VAL A 12 29.90 -6.75 -53.54
CA VAL A 12 29.18 -7.45 -52.46
C VAL A 12 29.25 -6.71 -51.11
N MET A 13 30.13 -5.73 -50.94
CA MET A 13 30.28 -4.93 -49.73
C MET A 13 29.32 -3.73 -49.59
N ILE A 14 28.46 -3.45 -50.58
CA ILE A 14 27.60 -2.24 -50.58
C ILE A 14 26.14 -2.55 -50.19
N THR A 15 25.79 -3.80 -49.94
CA THR A 15 24.39 -4.16 -49.57
C THR A 15 24.15 -4.42 -48.09
N ALA A 16 25.04 -4.05 -47.17
CA ALA A 16 24.93 -4.25 -45.74
C ALA A 16 24.64 -2.97 -44.94
N CYS A 17 23.89 -2.01 -45.51
CA CYS A 17 23.26 -0.92 -44.77
C CYS A 17 21.77 -0.89 -45.07
N ALA A 18 21.09 -2.03 -44.86
CA ALA A 18 19.64 -2.03 -44.66
C ALA A 18 19.37 -1.66 -43.20
N GLY A 19 18.68 -0.52 -43.00
CA GLY A 19 18.44 0.12 -41.74
C GLY A 19 18.10 -0.82 -40.60
N ALA A 20 18.94 -0.87 -39.60
CA ALA A 20 18.53 -1.23 -38.27
C ALA A 20 17.55 -0.15 -37.81
N GLY A 21 16.26 -0.32 -38.09
CA GLY A 21 15.21 0.44 -37.43
C GLY A 21 15.50 0.35 -35.94
N LYS A 22 15.57 1.50 -35.27
CA LYS A 22 15.71 1.55 -33.82
C LYS A 22 14.55 0.73 -33.25
N LYS A 23 14.80 -0.52 -32.85
CA LYS A 23 13.83 -1.30 -32.07
C LYS A 23 13.68 -0.57 -30.75
N GLY A 24 12.49 -0.07 -30.47
CA GLY A 24 12.18 0.53 -29.20
C GLY A 24 12.34 -0.48 -28.06
N GLU A 25 12.41 0.02 -26.86
CA GLU A 25 12.64 -0.77 -25.63
C GLU A 25 11.31 -1.24 -25.06
N LYS A 26 11.22 -2.53 -24.71
CA LYS A 26 10.12 -3.10 -23.90
C LYS A 26 10.50 -3.06 -22.44
N VAL A 27 9.54 -2.71 -21.60
CA VAL A 27 9.69 -2.72 -20.14
C VAL A 27 9.25 -4.06 -19.59
N ASP A 28 10.17 -4.78 -18.96
CA ASP A 28 9.85 -5.89 -18.08
C ASP A 28 9.66 -5.34 -16.66
N LEU A 29 8.45 -5.43 -16.14
CA LEU A 29 8.16 -5.01 -14.76
C LEU A 29 8.77 -5.96 -13.72
N GLY A 30 9.09 -7.19 -14.12
CA GLY A 30 9.63 -8.20 -13.22
C GLY A 30 8.72 -8.48 -12.01
N ALA A 31 9.34 -8.84 -10.90
CA ALA A 31 8.67 -9.01 -9.61
C ALA A 31 9.34 -8.11 -8.54
N PRO A 32 9.21 -6.77 -8.65
CA PRO A 32 9.91 -5.83 -7.76
C PRO A 32 9.42 -5.91 -6.31
N PHE A 33 8.24 -6.49 -6.08
CA PHE A 33 7.60 -6.60 -4.78
C PHE A 33 7.34 -8.06 -4.40
N VAL A 34 7.15 -8.32 -3.11
CA VAL A 34 6.63 -9.58 -2.57
C VAL A 34 5.14 -9.69 -2.85
N GLY A 35 4.43 -8.56 -2.67
CA GLY A 35 2.99 -8.48 -2.80
C GLY A 35 2.25 -8.89 -1.52
N GLY A 36 0.93 -9.01 -1.63
CA GLY A 36 0.04 -9.28 -0.51
C GLY A 36 -0.85 -8.10 -0.16
N THR A 37 -1.80 -8.31 0.77
CA THR A 37 -2.85 -7.34 1.10
C THR A 37 -2.85 -6.90 2.56
N ALA A 38 -1.85 -7.31 3.34
CA ALA A 38 -1.73 -6.98 4.75
C ALA A 38 -0.71 -5.83 4.96
N GLY A 39 -0.94 -5.04 6.00
CA GLY A 39 0.02 -4.09 6.56
C GLY A 39 0.54 -4.60 7.90
N VAL A 40 0.38 -3.80 8.98
CA VAL A 40 0.69 -4.20 10.35
C VAL A 40 -0.48 -4.98 10.92
N VAL A 41 -0.24 -6.18 11.41
CA VAL A 41 -1.24 -7.03 12.07
C VAL A 41 -0.95 -7.13 13.56
N ALA A 42 -2.00 -7.38 14.36
CA ALA A 42 -1.90 -7.51 15.79
C ALA A 42 -2.41 -8.86 16.31
N GLU A 43 -1.82 -9.33 17.40
CA GLU A 43 -2.21 -10.53 18.09
C GLU A 43 -2.07 -10.32 19.62
N PHE A 44 -3.05 -10.81 20.41
CA PHE A 44 -2.87 -10.91 21.84
C PHE A 44 -2.02 -12.14 22.16
N ILE A 45 -0.93 -11.96 22.89
CA ILE A 45 -0.05 -13.05 23.31
C ILE A 45 -0.10 -13.22 24.82
N ASP A 46 0.03 -14.46 25.29
CA ASP A 46 0.01 -14.83 26.72
C ASP A 46 -1.20 -14.24 27.48
N PHE A 47 -2.33 -14.09 26.75
CA PHE A 47 -3.50 -13.40 27.25
C PHE A 47 -4.27 -14.25 28.26
N ARG A 48 -4.42 -13.71 29.47
CA ARG A 48 -5.25 -14.29 30.53
C ARG A 48 -6.69 -13.89 30.33
N SER A 49 -7.54 -14.84 29.96
CA SER A 49 -8.96 -14.60 29.63
C SER A 49 -9.91 -14.54 30.81
N GLU A 50 -9.45 -14.93 32.02
CA GLU A 50 -10.26 -14.94 33.24
C GLU A 50 -9.52 -14.19 34.34
N VAL A 51 -10.23 -13.29 35.04
CA VAL A 51 -9.74 -12.49 36.18
C VAL A 51 -10.83 -12.35 37.21
N PHE A 52 -10.46 -11.93 38.42
CA PHE A 52 -11.41 -11.68 39.49
C PHE A 52 -11.65 -10.19 39.71
N ASP A 53 -12.82 -9.87 40.25
CA ASP A 53 -13.18 -8.52 40.68
C ASP A 53 -12.55 -8.14 42.06
N GLY A 54 -12.86 -6.93 42.56
CA GLY A 54 -12.41 -6.47 43.90
C GLY A 54 -10.98 -5.95 43.95
N GLY A 55 -10.30 -5.81 42.82
CA GLY A 55 -9.00 -5.12 42.74
C GLY A 55 -7.79 -5.93 43.26
N ARG A 56 -7.92 -7.24 43.40
CA ARG A 56 -6.88 -8.10 43.99
C ARG A 56 -6.20 -9.03 42.97
N ASP A 57 -6.60 -8.96 41.71
CA ASP A 57 -6.16 -9.85 40.65
C ASP A 57 -5.60 -9.07 39.43
N PRO A 58 -4.43 -8.40 39.61
CA PRO A 58 -3.82 -7.64 38.54
C PRO A 58 -3.36 -8.56 37.42
N PHE A 59 -3.49 -8.07 36.18
CA PHE A 59 -3.05 -8.77 34.96
C PHE A 59 -2.50 -7.80 33.93
N ASP A 60 -1.76 -8.34 32.99
CA ASP A 60 -1.19 -7.59 31.89
C ASP A 60 -1.84 -8.00 30.57
N VAL A 61 -1.90 -7.07 29.63
CA VAL A 61 -2.32 -7.32 28.26
C VAL A 61 -1.15 -6.99 27.34
N VAL A 62 -0.69 -8.01 26.62
CA VAL A 62 0.41 -7.87 25.65
C VAL A 62 -0.12 -8.01 24.25
N VAL A 63 0.11 -6.98 23.44
CA VAL A 63 -0.24 -6.95 22.01
C VAL A 63 1.03 -7.06 21.20
N LYS A 64 1.20 -8.18 20.49
CA LYS A 64 2.26 -8.36 19.50
C LYS A 64 1.83 -7.67 18.20
N LEU A 65 2.72 -6.90 17.61
CA LEU A 65 2.58 -6.31 16.29
C LEU A 65 3.58 -6.97 15.33
N GLU A 66 3.14 -7.24 14.11
CA GLU A 66 3.96 -7.79 13.05
C GLU A 66 3.67 -7.04 11.74
N ASN A 67 4.70 -6.57 11.06
CA ASN A 67 4.55 -5.99 9.74
C ASN A 67 4.58 -7.10 8.67
N LYS A 68 3.45 -7.33 8.00
CA LYS A 68 3.31 -8.33 6.92
C LYS A 68 3.34 -7.72 5.53
N GLY A 69 3.49 -6.39 5.43
CA GLY A 69 3.53 -5.69 4.16
C GLY A 69 4.89 -5.05 3.88
N GLU A 70 4.97 -4.31 2.79
CA GLU A 70 6.22 -3.82 2.22
C GLU A 70 6.47 -2.31 2.44
N ALA A 71 5.81 -1.71 3.44
CA ALA A 71 6.15 -0.38 3.92
C ALA A 71 6.57 -0.46 5.40
N THR A 72 7.61 0.27 5.77
CA THR A 72 8.06 0.35 7.17
C THR A 72 7.12 1.24 7.97
N ALA A 73 6.66 0.75 9.13
CA ALA A 73 5.87 1.53 10.07
C ALA A 73 6.74 1.97 11.25
N ARG A 74 6.94 3.28 11.37
CA ARG A 74 7.80 3.89 12.39
C ARG A 74 7.07 3.99 13.73
N PRO A 75 7.75 3.79 14.87
CA PRO A 75 7.15 3.78 16.20
C PRO A 75 6.28 5.01 16.50
N GLU A 76 6.75 6.20 16.14
CA GLU A 76 6.04 7.47 16.35
C GLU A 76 4.77 7.61 15.49
N ARG A 77 4.59 6.73 14.51
CA ARG A 77 3.44 6.67 13.60
C ARG A 77 2.55 5.45 13.83
N VAL A 78 2.83 4.66 14.87
CA VAL A 78 2.04 3.50 15.27
C VAL A 78 1.45 3.76 16.65
N ARG A 79 0.14 3.55 16.81
CA ARG A 79 -0.58 3.67 18.08
C ARG A 79 -1.45 2.45 18.30
N VAL A 80 -1.39 1.90 19.49
CA VAL A 80 -2.27 0.83 19.95
C VAL A 80 -3.14 1.39 21.06
N LYS A 81 -4.45 1.24 20.91
CA LYS A 81 -5.43 1.59 21.94
C LYS A 81 -6.19 0.34 22.37
N LEU A 82 -6.21 0.05 23.67
CA LEU A 82 -7.16 -0.91 24.21
C LEU A 82 -8.54 -0.25 24.35
N SER A 83 -9.56 -0.95 23.91
CA SER A 83 -10.95 -0.50 23.93
C SER A 83 -11.91 -1.67 24.24
N GLY A 84 -13.20 -1.40 24.37
CA GLY A 84 -14.21 -2.41 24.71
C GLY A 84 -14.40 -2.62 26.22
N ILE A 85 -13.54 -2.06 27.06
CA ILE A 85 -13.63 -2.05 28.51
C ILE A 85 -13.76 -0.60 29.01
N ASN A 86 -14.33 -0.43 30.21
CA ASN A 86 -14.35 0.88 30.89
C ASN A 86 -13.03 1.06 31.66
N PRO A 87 -12.14 2.01 31.26
CA PRO A 87 -10.84 2.16 31.91
C PRO A 87 -10.90 2.32 33.43
N ALA A 88 -11.86 3.10 33.92
CA ALA A 88 -12.00 3.37 35.36
C ALA A 88 -12.28 2.10 36.17
N GLU A 89 -13.03 1.14 35.61
CA GLU A 89 -13.30 -0.15 36.29
C GLU A 89 -12.04 -1.00 36.41
N PHE A 90 -11.08 -0.78 35.49
CA PHE A 90 -9.78 -1.47 35.47
C PHE A 90 -8.65 -0.64 36.11
N GLY A 91 -8.95 0.44 36.85
CA GLY A 91 -7.97 1.28 37.51
C GLY A 91 -7.04 2.04 36.58
N LYS A 92 -7.55 2.40 35.40
CA LYS A 92 -6.79 3.10 34.33
C LYS A 92 -7.49 4.37 33.90
N LEU A 93 -6.71 5.29 33.36
CA LEU A 93 -7.21 6.42 32.58
C LEU A 93 -7.26 6.05 31.09
N GLU A 94 -8.02 6.77 30.29
CA GLU A 94 -8.07 6.59 28.84
C GLU A 94 -6.68 6.65 28.19
N GLU A 95 -5.78 7.50 28.69
CA GLU A 95 -4.43 7.65 28.15
C GLU A 95 -3.51 6.48 28.51
N ASP A 96 -3.74 5.79 29.64
CA ASP A 96 -2.98 4.60 30.03
C ASP A 96 -3.22 3.44 29.07
N LEU A 97 -4.38 3.44 28.41
CA LEU A 97 -4.78 2.44 27.40
C LEU A 97 -4.38 2.81 25.97
N LYS A 98 -3.54 3.83 25.80
CA LYS A 98 -2.97 4.24 24.50
C LYS A 98 -1.46 4.20 24.58
N LYS A 99 -0.83 3.40 23.72
CA LYS A 99 0.64 3.26 23.68
C LYS A 99 1.15 3.13 22.24
N SER A 100 2.40 3.50 22.05
CA SER A 100 3.16 3.23 20.82
C SER A 100 4.20 2.15 21.09
N PRO A 101 4.58 1.36 20.08
CA PRO A 101 5.73 0.45 20.22
C PRO A 101 7.02 1.24 20.37
N THR A 102 8.08 0.58 20.86
CA THR A 102 9.43 1.14 20.97
C THR A 102 10.25 0.92 19.70
N ASP A 103 9.99 -0.19 19.01
CA ASP A 103 10.79 -0.61 17.89
C ASP A 103 10.09 -0.36 16.56
N GLU A 104 10.90 -0.14 15.52
CA GLU A 104 10.43 0.04 14.15
C GLU A 104 9.94 -1.29 13.57
N LEU A 105 8.81 -1.26 12.92
CA LEU A 105 8.25 -2.39 12.19
C LEU A 105 8.75 -2.35 10.73
N PHE A 106 9.93 -2.90 10.50
CA PHE A 106 10.55 -2.95 9.16
C PHE A 106 9.63 -3.65 8.15
N ALA A 107 9.74 -3.21 6.90
CA ALA A 107 9.02 -3.82 5.79
C ALA A 107 9.47 -5.26 5.53
N VAL A 108 8.54 -6.07 5.01
CA VAL A 108 8.89 -7.32 4.31
C VAL A 108 9.70 -6.95 3.07
N THR A 109 10.78 -7.66 2.79
CA THR A 109 11.66 -7.39 1.64
C THR A 109 12.08 -8.69 0.97
N LYS A 110 12.76 -8.59 -0.18
CA LYS A 110 13.46 -9.70 -0.84
C LYS A 110 14.97 -9.48 -0.77
N ASP A 111 15.70 -10.55 -0.53
CA ASP A 111 17.15 -10.53 -0.71
C ASP A 111 17.52 -10.57 -2.22
N PRO A 112 18.80 -10.37 -2.58
CA PRO A 112 19.24 -10.45 -3.98
C PRO A 112 19.03 -11.82 -4.64
N GLN A 113 18.80 -12.89 -3.86
CA GLN A 113 18.51 -14.24 -4.33
C GLN A 113 17.01 -14.48 -4.49
N GLY A 114 16.16 -13.52 -4.09
CA GLY A 114 14.71 -13.59 -4.18
C GLY A 114 14.02 -14.24 -2.97
N ASN A 115 14.77 -14.56 -1.89
CA ASN A 115 14.15 -15.07 -0.66
C ASN A 115 13.45 -13.93 0.09
N ILE A 116 12.31 -14.25 0.69
CA ILE A 116 11.53 -13.28 1.48
C ILE A 116 12.16 -13.12 2.86
N ILE A 117 12.51 -11.89 3.21
CA ILE A 117 12.91 -11.49 4.56
C ILE A 117 11.65 -11.01 5.28
N PRO A 118 11.25 -11.66 6.39
CA PRO A 118 10.07 -11.26 7.16
C PRO A 118 10.17 -9.82 7.66
N GLY A 119 9.02 -9.19 7.85
CA GLY A 119 8.95 -7.86 8.43
C GLY A 119 9.24 -7.84 9.93
N GLY A 120 9.39 -6.64 10.47
CA GLY A 120 9.67 -6.40 11.89
C GLY A 120 8.51 -6.84 12.78
N GLN A 121 8.84 -7.24 14.02
CA GLN A 121 7.90 -7.58 15.08
C GLN A 121 8.27 -6.83 16.36
N THR A 122 7.27 -6.42 17.13
CA THR A 122 7.44 -5.79 18.44
C THR A 122 6.23 -6.07 19.33
N THR A 123 6.30 -5.71 20.60
CA THR A 123 5.20 -5.83 21.55
C THR A 123 4.83 -4.48 22.15
N VAL A 124 3.54 -4.33 22.47
CA VAL A 124 3.02 -3.21 23.25
C VAL A 124 2.35 -3.79 24.50
N GLU A 125 2.83 -3.38 25.68
CA GLU A 125 2.41 -3.95 26.94
C GLU A 125 1.56 -2.95 27.73
N PHE A 126 0.40 -3.41 28.20
CA PHE A 126 -0.50 -2.70 29.10
C PHE A 126 -0.47 -3.44 30.45
N ILE A 127 0.31 -2.91 31.38
CA ILE A 127 0.61 -3.58 32.64
C ILE A 127 -0.33 -3.15 33.76
N GLY A 128 -0.64 -4.09 34.68
CA GLY A 128 -1.33 -3.83 35.90
C GLY A 128 -2.80 -3.38 35.72
N LEU A 129 -3.52 -3.94 34.74
CA LEU A 129 -4.97 -3.82 34.71
C LEU A 129 -5.54 -4.63 35.88
N ASN A 130 -6.57 -4.12 36.55
CA ASN A 130 -7.15 -4.81 37.68
C ASN A 130 -8.61 -4.37 37.82
N HIS A 131 -9.55 -5.31 37.82
CA HIS A 131 -10.96 -4.97 37.90
C HIS A 131 -11.37 -4.66 39.32
N PHE A 132 -11.63 -3.40 39.66
CA PHE A 132 -11.94 -2.92 41.00
C PHE A 132 -13.42 -2.98 41.35
N ALA A 133 -14.28 -2.77 40.35
CA ALA A 133 -15.72 -2.74 40.61
C ALA A 133 -16.26 -4.15 40.92
N PRO A 134 -17.05 -4.32 41.98
CA PRO A 134 -17.71 -5.61 42.25
C PRO A 134 -18.72 -5.90 41.14
N ILE A 135 -18.75 -7.13 40.65
CA ILE A 135 -19.73 -7.55 39.63
C ILE A 135 -20.98 -8.13 40.31
N THR A 136 -22.12 -7.98 39.64
CA THR A 136 -23.37 -8.60 40.06
C THR A 136 -23.49 -9.98 39.40
N GLY A 137 -23.58 -11.04 40.22
CA GLY A 137 -23.67 -12.43 39.79
C GLY A 137 -22.31 -13.13 39.77
N ALA A 138 -22.23 -14.30 39.14
CA ALA A 138 -21.04 -15.16 39.20
C ALA A 138 -19.92 -14.68 38.30
N GLN A 139 -20.24 -14.12 37.13
CA GLN A 139 -19.28 -13.63 36.13
C GLN A 139 -19.90 -12.65 35.13
N VAL A 140 -19.07 -11.85 34.52
CA VAL A 140 -19.40 -11.00 33.35
C VAL A 140 -18.33 -11.16 32.30
N THR A 141 -18.70 -11.25 31.01
CA THR A 141 -17.76 -11.30 29.88
C THR A 141 -17.78 -9.98 29.16
N LEU A 142 -16.63 -9.37 29.04
CA LEU A 142 -16.41 -8.06 28.39
C LEU A 142 -15.61 -8.24 27.10
N PRO A 143 -15.92 -7.50 26.02
CA PRO A 143 -15.04 -7.46 24.87
C PRO A 143 -13.77 -6.70 25.21
N LEU A 144 -12.62 -7.21 24.75
CA LEU A 144 -11.34 -6.50 24.79
C LEU A 144 -10.82 -6.38 23.37
N ARG A 145 -10.54 -5.17 22.93
CA ARG A 145 -10.12 -4.89 21.57
C ARG A 145 -8.85 -4.05 21.59
N ALA A 146 -7.88 -4.43 20.78
CA ALA A 146 -6.73 -3.62 20.45
C ALA A 146 -6.98 -2.96 19.08
N ASP A 147 -7.11 -1.64 19.05
CA ASP A 147 -7.18 -0.82 17.84
C ASP A 147 -5.79 -0.34 17.50
N ILE A 148 -5.33 -0.63 16.28
CA ILE A 148 -3.99 -0.30 15.81
C ILE A 148 -4.13 0.72 14.69
N CYS A 149 -3.64 1.95 14.93
CA CYS A 149 -3.55 2.99 13.92
C CYS A 149 -2.10 3.18 13.52
N TYR A 150 -1.81 3.16 12.23
CA TYR A 150 -0.45 3.35 11.71
C TYR A 150 -0.45 4.06 10.35
N THR A 151 0.60 4.87 10.10
CA THR A 151 0.83 5.44 8.77
C THR A 151 1.48 4.40 7.88
N TYR A 152 0.93 4.22 6.68
CA TYR A 152 1.40 3.23 5.73
C TYR A 152 1.45 3.76 4.30
N SER A 153 2.15 3.06 3.40
CA SER A 153 2.14 3.38 1.97
C SER A 153 2.08 2.12 1.10
N THR A 154 1.49 2.27 -0.06
CA THR A 154 1.49 1.26 -1.13
C THR A 154 2.22 1.82 -2.33
N LYS A 155 3.25 1.11 -2.79
CA LYS A 155 3.92 1.40 -4.07
C LYS A 155 3.43 0.45 -5.13
N ALA A 156 3.28 0.96 -6.35
CA ALA A 156 2.91 0.14 -7.49
C ALA A 156 3.64 0.61 -8.75
N VAL A 157 3.89 -0.31 -9.64
CA VAL A 157 4.48 -0.03 -10.95
C VAL A 157 3.62 -0.61 -12.07
N SER A 158 3.58 0.09 -13.18
CA SER A 158 2.93 -0.33 -14.41
C SER A 158 3.71 0.23 -15.61
N LYS A 159 3.16 0.14 -16.80
CA LYS A 159 3.75 0.68 -18.01
C LYS A 159 2.71 1.32 -18.91
N LEU A 160 3.14 2.26 -19.76
CA LEU A 160 2.37 2.85 -20.85
C LEU A 160 3.04 2.55 -22.15
N CYS A 161 2.25 2.40 -23.20
CA CYS A 161 2.72 2.29 -24.59
C CYS A 161 2.87 3.68 -25.20
N VAL A 162 4.10 4.06 -25.51
CA VAL A 162 4.42 5.36 -26.10
C VAL A 162 4.75 5.16 -27.57
N ARG A 163 4.03 5.84 -28.47
CA ARG A 163 4.22 5.73 -29.92
C ARG A 163 4.29 7.10 -30.57
N GLU A 164 5.07 7.22 -31.64
CA GLU A 164 5.14 8.44 -32.42
C GLU A 164 3.78 8.85 -33.00
N ASN A 165 3.00 7.88 -33.46
CA ASN A 165 1.63 8.09 -33.91
C ASN A 165 0.68 7.09 -33.22
N LEU A 166 -0.05 7.58 -32.21
CA LEU A 166 -0.98 6.76 -31.41
C LEU A 166 -2.18 6.23 -32.20
N LEU A 167 -2.49 6.79 -33.36
CA LEU A 167 -3.61 6.41 -34.23
C LEU A 167 -3.21 5.48 -35.37
N ALA A 168 -1.90 5.33 -35.63
CA ALA A 168 -1.43 4.45 -36.72
C ALA A 168 -1.65 2.98 -36.30
N PRO A 169 -2.34 2.17 -37.13
CA PRO A 169 -2.39 0.73 -36.90
C PRO A 169 -1.03 0.12 -37.26
N GLU A 170 -0.37 -0.52 -36.33
CA GLU A 170 0.84 -1.30 -36.54
C GLU A 170 0.68 -2.69 -35.96
N PRO A 171 0.23 -3.66 -36.78
CA PRO A 171 0.26 -5.06 -36.34
C PRO A 171 1.70 -5.51 -36.07
N GLY A 172 1.97 -5.98 -34.85
CA GLY A 172 3.31 -6.44 -34.44
C GLY A 172 4.24 -5.34 -33.93
N GLY A 173 3.73 -4.18 -33.54
CA GLY A 173 4.47 -3.11 -32.86
C GLY A 173 5.06 -3.55 -31.51
N ILE A 174 5.85 -2.66 -30.89
CA ILE A 174 6.52 -2.92 -29.60
C ILE A 174 5.50 -3.13 -28.48
N CYS A 175 4.39 -2.39 -28.50
CA CYS A 175 3.33 -2.43 -27.52
C CYS A 175 1.97 -2.08 -28.14
N GLU A 176 0.91 -2.46 -27.46
CA GLU A 176 -0.47 -2.13 -27.80
C GLU A 176 -0.98 -0.99 -26.93
N ILE A 177 -1.72 -0.03 -27.50
CA ILE A 177 -2.26 1.11 -26.74
C ILE A 177 -3.58 0.68 -26.15
N ASN A 178 -4.59 0.37 -26.73
CA ASN A 178 -5.93 0.13 -26.23
C ASN A 178 -6.05 -1.23 -25.49
N GLU A 179 -5.25 -1.43 -24.45
CA GLU A 179 -5.27 -2.64 -23.63
C GLU A 179 -5.12 -2.34 -22.13
N ASP A 180 -5.45 -3.33 -21.30
CA ASP A 180 -5.21 -3.27 -19.88
C ASP A 180 -3.74 -3.65 -19.58
N LYS A 181 -3.00 -2.72 -18.99
CA LYS A 181 -1.59 -2.93 -18.58
C LYS A 181 -1.55 -3.51 -17.17
N PRO A 182 -0.73 -4.53 -16.92
CA PRO A 182 -0.60 -5.10 -15.59
C PRO A 182 -0.03 -4.08 -14.60
N VAL A 183 -0.46 -4.18 -13.34
CA VAL A 183 0.09 -3.41 -12.22
C VAL A 183 0.69 -4.39 -11.22
N VAL A 184 1.93 -4.15 -10.82
CA VAL A 184 2.59 -4.90 -9.75
C VAL A 184 2.59 -4.03 -8.50
N ASN A 185 1.92 -4.50 -7.45
CA ASN A 185 1.76 -3.77 -6.19
C ASN A 185 2.68 -4.34 -5.11
N ALA A 186 3.21 -3.46 -4.28
CA ALA A 186 3.80 -3.84 -3.00
C ALA A 186 2.74 -4.39 -2.05
N GLY A 187 3.16 -5.23 -1.09
CA GLY A 187 2.29 -5.77 -0.06
C GLY A 187 1.76 -4.67 0.87
N ALA A 188 0.45 -4.39 0.77
CA ALA A 188 -0.23 -3.37 1.55
C ALA A 188 -1.76 -3.48 1.40
N PRO A 189 -2.57 -2.92 2.34
CA PRO A 189 -4.03 -3.03 2.29
C PRO A 189 -4.72 -2.20 1.21
N VAL A 190 -4.04 -1.23 0.60
CA VAL A 190 -4.54 -0.48 -0.56
C VAL A 190 -3.83 -0.99 -1.80
N GLN A 191 -4.56 -1.24 -2.88
CA GLN A 191 -4.01 -1.79 -4.13
C GLN A 191 -4.46 -0.95 -5.32
N MET A 192 -3.62 -0.88 -6.34
CA MET A 192 -3.91 -0.29 -7.65
C MET A 192 -4.26 -1.38 -8.65
N GLY A 193 -5.41 -1.27 -9.30
CA GLY A 193 -5.84 -2.18 -10.36
C GLY A 193 -5.15 -1.91 -11.69
N ALA A 194 -5.42 -2.76 -12.69
CA ALA A 194 -4.86 -2.65 -14.02
C ALA A 194 -5.02 -1.24 -14.61
N VAL A 195 -3.98 -0.75 -15.28
CA VAL A 195 -4.01 0.52 -15.98
C VAL A 195 -4.66 0.32 -17.35
N LYS A 196 -5.82 0.93 -17.54
CA LYS A 196 -6.53 0.96 -18.82
C LYS A 196 -6.02 2.11 -19.65
N GLU A 197 -5.35 1.81 -20.74
CA GLU A 197 -4.74 2.78 -21.64
C GLU A 197 -5.56 2.93 -22.93
N THR A 198 -5.76 4.18 -23.39
CA THR A 198 -6.46 4.49 -24.65
C THR A 198 -5.83 5.70 -25.36
N ALA A 199 -5.81 5.69 -26.69
CA ALA A 199 -5.41 6.85 -27.47
C ALA A 199 -6.49 7.96 -27.39
N ARG A 200 -6.07 9.19 -27.18
CA ARG A 200 -6.92 10.41 -27.17
C ARG A 200 -6.57 11.38 -28.28
N GLY A 201 -6.07 10.89 -29.38
CA GLY A 201 -5.60 11.67 -30.51
C GLY A 201 -4.22 11.20 -30.96
N LYS A 202 -3.55 11.99 -31.80
CA LYS A 202 -2.28 11.63 -32.39
C LYS A 202 -1.12 11.61 -31.39
N ASP A 203 -1.21 12.47 -30.36
CA ASP A 203 -0.14 12.80 -29.42
C ASP A 203 -0.54 12.76 -27.95
N LYS A 204 -1.71 12.16 -27.63
CA LYS A 204 -2.20 12.06 -26.23
C LYS A 204 -2.71 10.68 -25.90
N ILE A 205 -2.26 10.16 -24.77
CA ILE A 205 -2.77 8.95 -24.13
C ILE A 205 -3.70 9.35 -22.98
N SER A 206 -4.83 8.69 -22.84
CA SER A 206 -5.60 8.65 -21.60
C SER A 206 -5.36 7.33 -20.93
N PHE A 207 -5.12 7.33 -19.63
CA PHE A 207 -5.05 6.12 -18.85
C PHE A 207 -5.81 6.26 -17.54
N SER A 208 -6.35 5.17 -17.05
CA SER A 208 -7.08 5.14 -15.80
C SER A 208 -6.78 3.86 -15.02
N PHE A 209 -6.85 3.94 -13.71
CA PHE A 209 -6.70 2.80 -12.81
C PHE A 209 -7.61 2.97 -11.61
N GLU A 210 -8.03 1.86 -11.03
CA GLU A 210 -8.83 1.86 -9.79
C GLU A 210 -7.92 1.66 -8.58
N ILE A 211 -8.12 2.46 -7.55
CA ILE A 211 -7.51 2.28 -6.23
C ILE A 211 -8.55 1.67 -5.32
N THR A 212 -8.21 0.59 -4.62
CA THR A 212 -9.13 -0.16 -3.77
C THR A 212 -8.51 -0.44 -2.41
N ASN A 213 -9.24 -0.20 -1.33
CA ASN A 213 -8.93 -0.75 -0.02
C ASN A 213 -9.38 -2.21 0.00
N VAL A 214 -8.47 -3.13 -0.18
CA VAL A 214 -8.70 -4.59 -0.18
C VAL A 214 -8.54 -5.20 1.22
N GLY A 215 -8.00 -4.44 2.17
CA GLY A 215 -7.91 -4.85 3.57
C GLY A 215 -9.23 -4.73 4.32
N THR A 216 -9.23 -5.19 5.57
CA THR A 216 -10.41 -5.19 6.45
C THR A 216 -10.58 -3.90 7.23
N GLY A 217 -9.51 -3.13 7.38
CA GLY A 217 -9.47 -1.93 8.19
C GLY A 217 -9.99 -0.68 7.49
N ASN A 218 -9.90 0.44 8.19
CA ASN A 218 -10.38 1.75 7.76
C ASN A 218 -9.22 2.65 7.33
N LEU A 219 -9.45 3.42 6.29
CA LEU A 219 -8.52 4.39 5.77
C LEU A 219 -8.78 5.78 6.36
N PHE A 220 -7.71 6.49 6.66
CA PHE A 220 -7.75 7.88 7.07
C PHE A 220 -6.67 8.68 6.36
N LYS A 221 -6.90 9.98 6.27
CA LYS A 221 -5.91 10.93 5.76
C LYS A 221 -4.61 10.80 6.55
N GLN A 222 -3.49 10.75 5.86
CA GLN A 222 -2.16 10.70 6.47
C GLN A 222 -1.98 11.80 7.53
N GLY A 223 -1.50 11.42 8.71
CA GLY A 223 -1.26 12.31 9.83
C GLY A 223 -2.50 12.65 10.67
N SER A 224 -3.68 12.10 10.34
CA SER A 224 -4.89 12.26 11.14
C SER A 224 -4.91 11.37 12.38
N THR A 225 -3.96 10.45 12.50
CA THR A 225 -3.87 9.48 13.60
C THR A 225 -5.16 8.67 13.81
N CYS A 226 -5.84 8.35 12.69
CA CYS A 226 -7.12 7.64 12.63
C CYS A 226 -8.24 8.32 13.44
N ASP A 227 -8.21 9.66 13.50
CA ASP A 227 -9.23 10.43 14.22
C ASP A 227 -10.57 10.38 13.49
N ARG A 228 -11.56 9.78 14.16
CA ARG A 228 -12.94 9.63 13.67
C ARG A 228 -13.82 10.86 13.95
N SER A 229 -13.34 11.82 14.75
CA SER A 229 -14.10 13.05 15.05
C SER A 229 -14.25 13.94 13.82
N THR A 230 -13.31 13.82 12.86
CA THR A 230 -13.26 14.61 11.63
C THR A 230 -13.57 13.72 10.42
N ARG A 231 -14.83 13.63 10.03
CA ARG A 231 -15.29 12.81 8.88
C ARG A 231 -14.55 13.11 7.57
N ALA A 232 -14.07 14.34 7.39
CA ALA A 232 -13.29 14.71 6.20
C ALA A 232 -11.94 13.98 6.09
N ASN A 233 -11.48 13.33 7.16
CA ASN A 233 -10.26 12.53 7.15
C ASN A 233 -10.51 11.06 6.76
N GLU A 234 -11.78 10.60 6.75
CA GLU A 234 -12.11 9.21 6.47
C GLU A 234 -12.00 8.88 4.99
N ASN A 235 -11.47 7.70 4.68
CA ASN A 235 -11.32 7.16 3.33
C ASN A 235 -10.47 8.03 2.40
N VAL A 236 -9.51 8.79 2.92
CA VAL A 236 -8.64 9.69 2.18
C VAL A 236 -7.22 9.15 2.13
N ILE A 237 -6.65 9.12 0.92
CA ILE A 237 -5.24 8.78 0.66
C ILE A 237 -4.53 9.98 0.01
N TYR A 238 -3.22 10.07 0.18
CA TYR A 238 -2.38 10.94 -0.64
C TYR A 238 -1.78 10.12 -1.77
N LEU A 239 -2.11 10.48 -3.00
CA LEU A 239 -1.68 9.75 -4.20
C LEU A 239 -0.60 10.54 -4.94
N VAL A 240 0.44 9.85 -5.39
CA VAL A 240 1.46 10.34 -6.32
C VAL A 240 1.48 9.41 -7.53
N VAL A 241 1.36 9.97 -8.72
CA VAL A 241 1.53 9.27 -10.00
C VAL A 241 2.71 9.90 -10.73
N ASP A 242 3.69 9.11 -11.15
CA ASP A 242 4.87 9.60 -11.88
C ASP A 242 5.07 8.79 -13.17
N THR A 243 4.90 9.44 -14.31
CA THR A 243 5.11 8.82 -15.63
C THR A 243 6.53 8.95 -16.13
N LYS A 244 7.40 9.67 -15.42
CA LYS A 244 8.76 10.05 -15.87
C LYS A 244 8.78 10.87 -17.16
N MET A 245 7.62 11.30 -17.64
CA MET A 245 7.47 12.11 -18.86
C MET A 245 6.78 13.44 -18.51
N PRO A 246 7.20 14.57 -19.10
CA PRO A 246 6.49 15.84 -18.95
C PRO A 246 5.12 15.78 -19.65
N GLY A 247 4.17 16.60 -19.19
CA GLY A 247 2.84 16.70 -19.82
C GLY A 247 1.80 15.74 -19.23
N LEU A 248 2.06 15.15 -18.06
CA LEU A 248 1.07 14.40 -17.27
C LEU A 248 0.03 15.37 -16.68
N GLN A 249 -1.24 14.99 -16.73
CA GLN A 249 -2.35 15.65 -16.05
C GLN A 249 -3.32 14.60 -15.52
N CYS A 250 -3.63 14.62 -14.21
CA CYS A 250 -4.61 13.71 -13.61
C CYS A 250 -5.76 14.51 -13.00
N THR A 251 -6.99 14.03 -13.18
CA THR A 251 -8.18 14.69 -12.65
C THR A 251 -8.14 14.77 -11.13
N GLY A 252 -8.23 16.01 -10.60
CA GLY A 252 -8.24 16.27 -9.16
C GLY A 252 -6.86 16.23 -8.49
N LEU A 253 -5.78 16.06 -9.24
CA LEU A 253 -4.41 16.12 -8.73
C LEU A 253 -3.68 17.36 -9.28
N THR A 254 -2.70 17.82 -8.53
CA THR A 254 -1.79 18.92 -8.95
C THR A 254 -0.60 18.32 -9.67
N THR A 255 -0.27 18.85 -10.85
CA THR A 255 0.87 18.39 -11.63
C THR A 255 2.11 19.23 -11.39
N THR A 256 3.25 18.58 -11.19
CA THR A 256 4.57 19.20 -11.10
C THR A 256 5.58 18.34 -11.87
N GLY A 257 6.05 18.84 -13.01
CA GLY A 257 7.01 18.13 -13.87
C GLY A 257 6.42 16.85 -14.47
N THR A 258 6.92 15.69 -14.03
CA THR A 258 6.48 14.35 -14.47
C THR A 258 5.48 13.70 -13.51
N LYS A 259 5.13 14.38 -12.41
CA LYS A 259 4.29 13.88 -11.33
C LYS A 259 2.96 14.60 -11.26
N ALA A 260 1.93 13.84 -10.86
CA ALA A 260 0.65 14.38 -10.44
C ALA A 260 0.35 13.86 -9.02
N GLU A 261 0.02 14.75 -8.08
CA GLU A 261 -0.13 14.39 -6.67
C GLU A 261 -1.27 15.14 -5.99
N GLY A 262 -1.84 14.53 -4.96
CA GLY A 262 -2.90 15.14 -4.16
C GLY A 262 -3.71 14.15 -3.34
N TYR A 263 -4.65 14.68 -2.59
CA TYR A 263 -5.56 13.87 -1.80
C TYR A 263 -6.71 13.33 -2.65
N VAL A 264 -7.01 12.03 -2.45
CA VAL A 264 -8.07 11.31 -3.15
C VAL A 264 -8.96 10.64 -2.12
N THR A 265 -10.29 10.82 -2.23
CA THR A 265 -11.26 10.15 -1.37
C THR A 265 -11.79 8.89 -2.07
N LEU A 266 -11.72 7.76 -1.38
CA LEU A 266 -12.30 6.51 -1.82
C LEU A 266 -13.76 6.44 -1.39
N TYR A 267 -14.67 6.21 -2.32
CA TYR A 267 -16.09 5.98 -2.06
C TYR A 267 -16.38 4.49 -2.19
N ASP A 268 -17.02 3.92 -1.18
CA ASP A 268 -17.26 2.47 -1.14
C ASP A 268 -15.96 1.64 -1.33
N LYS A 269 -14.91 2.05 -0.57
CA LYS A 269 -13.56 1.46 -0.58
C LYS A 269 -12.77 1.61 -1.88
N LYS A 270 -13.24 2.34 -2.89
CA LYS A 270 -12.59 2.44 -4.19
C LYS A 270 -12.68 3.81 -4.85
N LYS A 271 -11.77 4.09 -5.77
CA LYS A 271 -11.76 5.29 -6.60
C LYS A 271 -11.03 5.03 -7.91
N THR A 272 -11.65 5.38 -9.02
CA THR A 272 -10.97 5.46 -10.33
C THR A 272 -10.29 6.81 -10.47
N VAL A 273 -9.02 6.78 -10.82
CA VAL A 273 -8.21 7.95 -11.18
C VAL A 273 -8.00 7.92 -12.69
N THR A 274 -8.24 9.07 -13.34
CA THR A 274 -8.05 9.22 -14.78
C THR A 274 -6.99 10.27 -15.04
N CYS A 275 -6.01 9.92 -15.87
CA CYS A 275 -4.91 10.78 -16.26
C CYS A 275 -4.84 10.90 -17.77
N THR A 276 -4.23 11.97 -18.26
CA THR A 276 -3.81 12.16 -19.64
C THR A 276 -2.32 12.44 -19.69
N GLN A 277 -1.64 11.87 -20.67
CA GLN A 277 -0.22 12.06 -20.91
C GLN A 277 -0.03 12.59 -22.34
N THR A 278 0.60 13.75 -22.45
CA THR A 278 1.03 14.26 -23.76
C THR A 278 2.31 13.53 -24.17
N ILE A 279 2.37 13.06 -25.41
CA ILE A 279 3.49 12.32 -25.96
C ILE A 279 4.23 13.21 -26.96
N THR A 280 5.55 13.31 -26.79
CA THR A 280 6.45 13.98 -27.74
C THR A 280 7.62 13.04 -27.95
N THR A 281 7.53 12.19 -28.97
CA THR A 281 8.56 11.21 -29.32
C THR A 281 8.63 11.00 -30.81
N SER A 282 9.78 10.53 -31.29
CA SER A 282 10.01 10.06 -32.65
C SER A 282 10.26 8.55 -32.71
N THR A 283 10.01 7.82 -31.62
CA THR A 283 10.25 6.38 -31.54
C THR A 283 9.20 5.74 -30.65
N ASP A 284 8.87 4.47 -30.90
CA ASP A 284 7.94 3.69 -30.13
C ASP A 284 8.71 2.96 -29.01
N TYR A 285 8.16 2.97 -27.78
CA TYR A 285 8.72 2.28 -26.63
C TYR A 285 7.67 2.09 -25.51
N GLU A 286 7.96 1.24 -24.55
CA GLU A 286 7.19 1.16 -23.29
C GLU A 286 7.82 2.06 -22.23
N GLN A 287 7.00 2.83 -21.53
CA GLN A 287 7.42 3.70 -20.41
C GLN A 287 6.91 3.14 -19.09
N GLN A 288 7.83 2.80 -18.19
CA GLN A 288 7.44 2.44 -16.82
C GLN A 288 6.91 3.66 -16.08
N ILE A 289 5.78 3.47 -15.40
CA ILE A 289 5.17 4.46 -14.51
C ILE A 289 5.16 3.92 -13.07
N SER A 290 5.18 4.83 -12.10
CA SER A 290 5.05 4.50 -10.68
C SER A 290 3.88 5.22 -10.06
N MET A 291 3.27 4.56 -9.08
CA MET A 291 2.16 5.07 -8.28
C MET A 291 2.50 4.81 -6.81
N GLU A 292 2.20 5.78 -5.96
CA GLU A 292 2.35 5.62 -4.51
C GLU A 292 1.14 6.23 -3.80
N ALA A 293 0.52 5.44 -2.92
CA ALA A 293 -0.57 5.89 -2.05
C ALA A 293 -0.08 5.88 -0.61
N THR A 294 -0.23 7.00 0.11
CA THR A 294 0.13 7.12 1.53
C THR A 294 -1.12 7.50 2.35
N TYR A 295 -1.29 6.86 3.49
CA TYR A 295 -2.50 6.97 4.32
C TYR A 295 -2.21 6.57 5.77
N ASP A 296 -3.10 6.92 6.68
CA ASP A 296 -3.21 6.27 7.98
C ASP A 296 -4.22 5.12 7.85
N TYR A 297 -3.91 3.98 8.49
CA TYR A 297 -4.72 2.78 8.42
C TYR A 297 -5.02 2.28 9.82
N GLU A 298 -6.29 1.94 10.06
CA GLU A 298 -6.72 1.41 11.35
C GLU A 298 -7.25 -0.01 11.19
N GLU A 299 -6.64 -0.93 11.90
CA GLU A 299 -7.12 -2.30 12.09
C GLU A 299 -7.38 -2.59 13.56
N TYR A 300 -8.03 -3.71 13.83
CA TYR A 300 -8.23 -4.15 15.20
C TYR A 300 -8.13 -5.66 15.34
N LYS A 301 -7.73 -6.07 16.55
CA LYS A 301 -7.87 -7.43 17.02
C LYS A 301 -8.75 -7.44 18.24
N GLN A 302 -9.69 -8.40 18.32
CA GLN A 302 -10.63 -8.50 19.43
C GLN A 302 -10.54 -9.88 20.10
N THR A 303 -10.67 -9.88 21.41
CA THR A 303 -10.81 -11.05 22.27
C THR A 303 -11.88 -10.78 23.34
N GLN A 304 -12.03 -11.65 24.30
CA GLN A 304 -12.94 -11.48 25.44
C GLN A 304 -12.20 -11.72 26.73
N ILE A 305 -12.57 -10.96 27.77
CA ILE A 305 -12.13 -11.17 29.13
C ILE A 305 -13.35 -11.46 30.05
N THR A 306 -13.25 -12.50 30.82
CA THR A 306 -14.28 -12.88 31.79
C THR A 306 -13.85 -12.44 33.18
N VAL A 307 -14.61 -11.54 33.77
CA VAL A 307 -14.44 -11.14 35.18
C VAL A 307 -15.34 -12.02 36.05
N LYS A 308 -14.78 -12.73 36.99
CA LYS A 308 -15.49 -13.60 37.97
C LYS A 308 -15.61 -12.88 39.29
N SER A 309 -16.73 -13.15 40.01
CA SER A 309 -16.89 -12.66 41.36
C SER A 309 -15.89 -13.33 42.29
N SER A 310 -15.20 -12.53 43.08
CA SER A 310 -14.32 -13.03 44.16
C SER A 310 -15.07 -13.64 45.31
N GLY A 311 -16.41 -13.47 45.39
CA GLY A 311 -17.27 -14.00 46.48
C GLY A 311 -17.14 -13.25 47.78
N GLU A 312 -16.47 -12.08 47.78
CA GLU A 312 -16.39 -11.21 48.96
C GLU A 312 -17.45 -10.10 48.83
N GLU A 313 -18.47 -10.13 49.75
CA GLU A 313 -19.39 -9.02 50.00
C GLU A 313 -18.72 -7.92 50.86
#